data_fdd71ad5f6861f3dae30234888aa38b0
#
_entry.id   fdd71ad5f6861f3dae30234888aa38b0
#
_cell.length_a   1.000
_cell.length_b   1.000
_cell.length_c   1.000
_cell.angle_alpha   90.00
_cell.angle_beta   90.00
_cell.angle_gamma   90.00
#
_symmetry.space_group_name_H-M   'P 1'
#
loop_
_entity.id
_entity.type
_entity.pdbx_description
1 polymer ?
#
loop_
_entity_poly.entity_id
_entity_poly.type
_entity_poly.pdbx_seq_one_letter_code
_entity_poly.pdbx_strand_id
1 'polypeptide(L)'
;MQETNLDVVTNNLANVDSPGYKRRVSANADFSALLDRIEKVSEDGETKLTTVLPADMPFKGRQIIGSVALATVFSEDVMDTSPGVVKPTENPFDMAIDGPGFFAVADNEGNTFYTRQGNFLLNNEGNIITPNGMTVQGEGGAITIPADARSVTINRTGQVIANNEIVGRVSVFNFANPTYLRHEARNLLSPTEASGEPEAIENARVWSGALEMSNVSVVEEMVRMIEAQRVYEGASKALMTHDEQTSKLITSFSRG
;
A
#
# COMPACT_ATOMS: atom_id res chain seq x y z
N MET A 1 11.19 -14.73 -2.31
CA MET A 1 11.88 -13.54 -1.77
C MET A 1 12.45 -12.63 -2.85
N GLN A 2 13.41 -13.06 -3.68
CA GLN A 2 13.95 -12.18 -4.73
C GLN A 2 12.92 -11.84 -5.82
N GLU A 3 12.05 -12.77 -6.17
CA GLU A 3 10.92 -12.52 -7.06
C GLU A 3 9.97 -11.48 -6.48
N THR A 4 9.65 -11.57 -5.19
CA THR A 4 8.78 -10.60 -4.50
C THR A 4 9.37 -9.19 -4.51
N ASN A 5 10.69 -9.06 -4.28
CA ASN A 5 11.37 -7.77 -4.38
C ASN A 5 11.31 -7.19 -5.79
N LEU A 6 11.51 -8.04 -6.81
CA LEU A 6 11.43 -7.62 -8.20
C LEU A 6 10.01 -7.16 -8.56
N ASP A 7 8.99 -7.88 -8.07
CA ASP A 7 7.58 -7.53 -8.28
C ASP A 7 7.23 -6.18 -7.64
N VAL A 8 7.70 -5.92 -6.41
CA VAL A 8 7.49 -4.65 -5.71
C VAL A 8 8.14 -3.50 -6.47
N VAL A 9 9.42 -3.64 -6.88
CA VAL A 9 10.15 -2.61 -7.63
C VAL A 9 9.49 -2.36 -8.99
N THR A 10 9.08 -3.41 -9.69
CA THR A 10 8.40 -3.29 -10.99
C THR A 10 7.05 -2.59 -10.84
N ASN A 11 6.29 -2.90 -9.78
CA ASN A 11 5.01 -2.26 -9.49
C ASN A 11 5.20 -0.78 -9.15
N ASN A 12 6.21 -0.43 -8.34
CA ASN A 12 6.56 0.96 -8.04
C ASN A 12 6.91 1.73 -9.32
N LEU A 13 7.74 1.14 -10.18
CA LEU A 13 8.15 1.78 -11.43
C LEU A 13 6.97 1.98 -12.39
N ALA A 14 6.07 1.01 -12.48
CA ALA A 14 4.87 1.10 -13.31
C ALA A 14 3.91 2.20 -12.84
N ASN A 15 3.95 2.59 -11.55
CA ASN A 15 3.07 3.56 -10.94
C ASN A 15 3.75 4.89 -10.58
N VAL A 16 4.94 5.16 -11.12
CA VAL A 16 5.68 6.40 -10.82
C VAL A 16 4.93 7.66 -11.22
N ASP A 17 4.18 7.63 -12.32
CA ASP A 17 3.38 8.75 -12.82
C ASP A 17 1.92 8.71 -12.32
N SER A 18 1.54 7.70 -11.52
CA SER A 18 0.18 7.55 -11.01
C SER A 18 -0.08 8.52 -9.86
N PRO A 19 -1.06 9.43 -9.96
CA PRO A 19 -1.40 10.33 -8.87
C PRO A 19 -1.79 9.56 -7.61
N GLY A 20 -1.31 10.01 -6.45
CA GLY A 20 -1.65 9.43 -5.15
C GLY A 20 -1.09 8.04 -4.88
N TYR A 21 -0.30 7.47 -5.78
CA TYR A 21 0.37 6.20 -5.53
C TYR A 21 1.43 6.35 -4.44
N LYS A 22 1.43 5.43 -3.51
CA LYS A 22 2.42 5.33 -2.44
C LYS A 22 3.35 4.14 -2.67
N ARG A 23 4.64 4.40 -2.59
CA ARG A 23 5.68 3.41 -2.80
C ARG A 23 5.50 2.22 -1.88
N ARG A 24 5.60 1.02 -2.44
CA ARG A 24 5.64 -0.22 -1.67
C ARG A 24 7.08 -0.58 -1.35
N VAL A 25 7.30 -1.03 -0.14
CA VAL A 25 8.61 -1.51 0.33
C VAL A 25 8.43 -2.92 0.87
N SER A 26 9.19 -3.87 0.38
CA SER A 26 9.20 -5.21 0.98
C SER A 26 9.94 -5.14 2.31
N ALA A 27 9.23 -5.37 3.41
CA ALA A 27 9.84 -5.51 4.72
C ALA A 27 10.40 -6.94 4.86
N ASN A 28 11.71 -7.07 4.66
CA ASN A 28 12.41 -8.30 5.03
C ASN A 28 12.59 -8.29 6.55
N ALA A 29 11.71 -8.98 7.27
CA ALA A 29 11.96 -9.25 8.67
C ALA A 29 13.03 -10.34 8.76
N ASP A 30 14.24 -9.99 9.18
CA ASP A 30 15.23 -10.99 9.56
C ASP A 30 14.65 -11.83 10.69
N PHE A 31 14.70 -13.15 10.53
CA PHE A 31 14.21 -14.09 11.54
C PHE A 31 14.88 -13.85 12.91
N SER A 32 16.12 -13.38 12.94
CA SER A 32 16.81 -12.94 14.14
C SER A 32 16.13 -11.75 14.84
N ALA A 33 15.64 -10.78 14.09
CA ALA A 33 14.91 -9.63 14.63
C ALA A 33 13.52 -10.03 15.16
N LEU A 34 12.92 -11.05 14.57
CA LEU A 34 11.67 -11.64 15.05
C LEU A 34 11.87 -12.40 16.37
N LEU A 35 12.97 -13.17 16.48
CA LEU A 35 13.36 -13.87 17.73
C LEU A 35 13.66 -12.88 18.86
N ASP A 36 14.40 -11.80 18.61
CA ASP A 36 14.69 -10.75 19.58
C ASP A 36 13.40 -10.07 20.10
N ARG A 37 12.40 -9.95 19.25
CA ARG A 37 11.09 -9.40 19.60
C ARG A 37 10.28 -10.36 20.46
N ILE A 38 10.39 -11.66 20.21
CA ILE A 38 9.76 -12.73 21.01
C ILE A 38 10.44 -12.82 22.37
N GLU A 39 11.77 -12.74 22.46
CA GLU A 39 12.50 -12.78 23.71
C GLU A 39 12.19 -11.59 24.64
N LYS A 40 12.06 -10.38 24.09
CA LYS A 40 11.68 -9.18 24.86
C LYS A 40 10.25 -9.22 25.42
N VAL A 41 9.35 -9.94 24.77
CA VAL A 41 7.98 -10.15 25.27
C VAL A 41 7.93 -11.22 26.39
N SER A 42 8.95 -12.08 26.47
CA SER A 42 9.04 -13.13 27.50
C SER A 42 9.51 -12.63 28.88
N GLU A 43 10.15 -11.47 28.97
CA GLU A 43 10.60 -10.90 30.27
C GLU A 43 9.44 -10.42 31.15
N ASP A 44 8.25 -10.16 30.58
CA ASP A 44 7.06 -9.74 31.34
C ASP A 44 6.12 -10.89 31.77
N GLY A 45 6.55 -12.15 31.66
CA GLY A 45 5.95 -13.30 32.34
C GLY A 45 4.63 -13.86 31.81
N GLU A 46 4.07 -13.34 30.70
CA GLU A 46 2.92 -13.94 30.02
C GLU A 46 3.20 -14.13 28.53
N THR A 47 3.61 -15.33 28.18
CA THR A 47 3.86 -15.75 26.80
C THR A 47 2.53 -15.88 26.05
N LYS A 48 1.98 -14.80 25.55
CA LYS A 48 0.95 -14.85 24.49
C LYS A 48 1.63 -14.95 23.12
N LEU A 49 2.14 -16.12 22.83
CA LEU A 49 2.65 -16.50 21.48
C LEU A 49 1.56 -16.49 20.38
N THR A 50 0.36 -16.07 20.71
CA THR A 50 -0.83 -16.19 19.86
C THR A 50 -1.01 -15.03 18.88
N THR A 51 -0.23 -13.95 19.00
CA THR A 51 -0.54 -12.70 18.27
C THR A 51 0.40 -12.40 17.11
N VAL A 52 1.48 -13.18 16.90
CA VAL A 52 2.50 -12.87 15.90
C VAL A 52 2.53 -13.85 14.71
N LEU A 53 1.86 -15.00 14.84
CA LEU A 53 1.79 -15.99 13.77
C LEU A 53 0.35 -16.11 13.24
N PRO A 54 0.12 -16.01 11.93
CA PRO A 54 -1.17 -16.28 11.32
C PRO A 54 -1.70 -17.64 11.77
N ALA A 55 -3.02 -17.73 12.00
CA ALA A 55 -3.69 -18.92 12.56
C ALA A 55 -3.50 -20.20 11.72
N ASP A 56 -3.07 -20.08 10.47
CA ASP A 56 -2.96 -21.16 9.50
C ASP A 56 -1.55 -21.71 9.29
N MET A 57 -0.58 -21.37 10.17
CA MET A 57 0.75 -21.94 10.06
C MET A 57 0.78 -23.42 10.50
N PRO A 58 1.39 -24.32 9.68
CA PRO A 58 1.41 -25.77 9.93
C PRO A 58 2.31 -26.21 11.12
N PHE A 59 2.80 -25.28 11.94
CA PHE A 59 3.75 -25.54 13.01
C PHE A 59 3.16 -25.52 14.42
N LYS A 60 1.85 -25.50 14.56
CA LYS A 60 1.17 -25.61 15.87
C LYS A 60 1.53 -26.94 16.53
N GLY A 61 2.40 -26.89 17.55
CA GLY A 61 2.66 -28.02 18.46
C GLY A 61 3.97 -28.79 18.25
N ARG A 62 4.95 -28.31 17.48
CA ARG A 62 6.29 -28.93 17.44
C ARG A 62 7.28 -28.11 18.26
N GLN A 63 7.86 -28.75 19.29
CA GLN A 63 9.10 -28.27 19.91
C GLN A 63 10.21 -28.33 18.86
N ILE A 64 10.67 -27.18 18.41
CA ILE A 64 11.83 -27.09 17.48
C ILE A 64 13.06 -27.07 18.35
N ILE A 65 13.68 -28.24 18.55
CA ILE A 65 15.00 -28.37 19.15
C ILE A 65 16.00 -28.38 18.00
N GLY A 66 16.71 -27.25 17.81
CA GLY A 66 17.97 -27.21 17.08
C GLY A 66 17.87 -27.37 15.55
N SER A 67 17.18 -26.47 14.86
CA SER A 67 17.45 -26.22 13.45
C SER A 67 17.55 -24.71 13.24
N VAL A 68 18.72 -24.25 12.80
CA VAL A 68 18.89 -22.94 12.19
C VAL A 68 18.18 -23.01 10.84
N ALA A 69 16.88 -22.86 10.86
CA ALA A 69 16.14 -22.62 9.63
C ALA A 69 16.35 -21.15 9.30
N LEU A 70 17.22 -20.86 8.34
CA LEU A 70 17.23 -19.62 7.57
C LEU A 70 15.93 -19.56 6.75
N ALA A 71 14.79 -19.54 7.42
CA ALA A 71 13.50 -19.27 6.81
C ALA A 71 13.22 -17.79 7.01
N THR A 72 13.40 -17.01 5.98
CA THR A 72 12.84 -15.67 5.92
C THR A 72 11.33 -15.83 5.88
N VAL A 73 10.69 -15.56 6.99
CA VAL A 73 9.24 -15.66 7.13
C VAL A 73 8.67 -14.29 6.85
N PHE A 74 7.94 -14.20 5.74
CA PHE A 74 7.09 -13.09 5.30
C PHE A 74 7.79 -11.80 4.86
N SER A 75 7.71 -11.56 3.57
CA SER A 75 7.73 -10.22 2.99
C SER A 75 6.33 -9.65 3.13
N GLU A 76 6.07 -8.90 4.18
CA GLU A 76 4.89 -8.05 4.25
C GLU A 76 5.22 -6.77 3.50
N ASP A 77 4.45 -6.47 2.45
CA ASP A 77 4.63 -5.23 1.71
C ASP A 77 4.13 -4.07 2.56
N VAL A 78 5.03 -3.19 2.89
CA VAL A 78 4.78 -2.01 3.74
C VAL A 78 4.68 -0.78 2.85
N MET A 79 3.69 0.07 3.12
CA MET A 79 3.49 1.30 2.39
C MET A 79 4.34 2.43 2.96
N ASP A 80 5.10 3.12 2.09
CA ASP A 80 5.78 4.37 2.43
C ASP A 80 4.77 5.53 2.37
N THR A 81 4.40 6.05 3.52
CA THR A 81 3.40 7.12 3.66
C THR A 81 3.96 8.53 3.43
N SER A 82 5.24 8.66 3.11
CA SER A 82 5.85 9.97 2.82
C SER A 82 5.08 10.73 1.74
N PRO A 83 4.92 12.06 1.86
CA PRO A 83 4.19 12.84 0.88
C PRO A 83 4.89 12.85 -0.48
N GLY A 84 4.09 12.76 -1.55
CA GLY A 84 4.54 13.02 -2.91
C GLY A 84 4.60 14.51 -3.24
N VAL A 85 5.11 14.85 -4.40
CA VAL A 85 5.12 16.23 -4.89
C VAL A 85 3.72 16.64 -5.30
N VAL A 86 3.24 17.79 -4.80
CA VAL A 86 1.94 18.35 -5.21
C VAL A 86 2.14 19.14 -6.50
N LYS A 87 1.40 18.76 -7.54
CA LYS A 87 1.41 19.40 -8.85
C LYS A 87 0.10 20.14 -9.07
N PRO A 88 0.11 21.47 -9.30
CA PRO A 88 -1.11 22.19 -9.62
C PRO A 88 -1.66 21.74 -10.97
N THR A 89 -2.99 21.63 -11.06
CA THR A 89 -3.75 21.38 -12.26
C THR A 89 -4.83 22.46 -12.38
N GLU A 90 -5.44 22.61 -13.53
CA GLU A 90 -6.53 23.59 -13.70
C GLU A 90 -7.92 22.98 -13.49
N ASN A 91 -7.98 21.68 -13.19
CA ASN A 91 -9.24 20.96 -13.01
C ASN A 91 -9.76 21.12 -11.56
N PRO A 92 -10.92 21.70 -11.32
CA PRO A 92 -11.47 21.93 -9.99
C PRO A 92 -11.78 20.62 -9.21
N PHE A 93 -11.93 19.49 -9.92
CA PHE A 93 -12.16 18.18 -9.32
C PHE A 93 -10.88 17.46 -8.91
N ASP A 94 -9.72 17.98 -9.33
CA ASP A 94 -8.45 17.45 -8.86
C ASP A 94 -8.19 17.94 -7.43
N MET A 95 -7.95 17.02 -6.52
CA MET A 95 -7.78 17.30 -5.10
C MET A 95 -6.53 16.64 -4.54
N ALA A 96 -5.78 17.37 -3.72
CA ALA A 96 -4.68 16.81 -2.94
C ALA A 96 -4.90 17.11 -1.45
N ILE A 97 -4.62 16.15 -0.58
CA ILE A 97 -4.74 16.34 0.87
C ILE A 97 -3.47 17.03 1.39
N ASP A 98 -3.62 18.12 2.14
CA ASP A 98 -2.52 18.81 2.82
C ASP A 98 -2.31 18.19 4.21
N GLY A 99 -1.45 17.21 4.30
CA GLY A 99 -1.15 16.47 5.52
C GLY A 99 -1.44 14.96 5.42
N PRO A 100 -1.50 14.25 6.56
CA PRO A 100 -1.83 12.84 6.59
C PRO A 100 -3.31 12.60 6.27
N GLY A 101 -3.65 11.40 5.80
CA GLY A 101 -5.02 10.96 5.55
C GLY A 101 -5.26 10.44 4.13
N PHE A 102 -6.45 9.94 3.90
CA PHE A 102 -6.89 9.31 2.65
C PHE A 102 -8.33 9.70 2.37
N PHE A 103 -8.67 9.84 1.10
CA PHE A 103 -10.06 9.97 0.66
C PHE A 103 -10.78 8.64 0.85
N ALA A 104 -12.03 8.69 1.29
CA ALA A 104 -12.91 7.52 1.30
C ALA A 104 -13.66 7.44 -0.03
N VAL A 105 -13.69 6.26 -0.60
CA VAL A 105 -14.44 5.95 -1.83
C VAL A 105 -15.23 4.64 -1.63
N ALA A 106 -16.39 4.55 -2.23
CA ALA A 106 -17.21 3.36 -2.15
C ALA A 106 -17.45 2.74 -3.53
N ASP A 107 -17.52 1.41 -3.56
CA ASP A 107 -17.97 0.69 -4.74
C ASP A 107 -19.51 0.67 -4.84
N ASN A 108 -20.03 0.07 -5.92
CA ASN A 108 -21.47 -0.06 -6.12
C ASN A 108 -22.15 -1.05 -5.14
N GLU A 109 -21.36 -1.84 -4.42
CA GLU A 109 -21.83 -2.79 -3.41
C GLU A 109 -21.87 -2.18 -2.00
N GLY A 110 -21.32 -0.95 -1.85
CA GLY A 110 -21.26 -0.23 -0.59
C GLY A 110 -20.00 -0.51 0.23
N ASN A 111 -19.03 -1.26 -0.29
CA ASN A 111 -17.75 -1.44 0.39
C ASN A 111 -16.93 -0.14 0.31
N THR A 112 -16.34 0.23 1.44
CA THR A 112 -15.53 1.44 1.53
C THR A 112 -14.06 1.11 1.39
N PHE A 113 -13.39 1.85 0.50
CA PHE A 113 -11.96 1.82 0.28
C PHE A 113 -11.37 3.21 0.51
N TYR A 114 -10.07 3.26 0.64
CA TYR A 114 -9.32 4.49 0.88
C TYR A 114 -8.33 4.72 -0.23
N THR A 115 -8.08 5.97 -0.57
CA THR A 115 -7.15 6.31 -1.64
C THR A 115 -6.50 7.66 -1.40
N ARG A 116 -5.27 7.81 -1.89
CA ARG A 116 -4.61 9.12 -1.97
C ARG A 116 -4.76 9.75 -3.36
N GLN A 117 -5.33 8.98 -4.30
CA GLN A 117 -5.62 9.44 -5.65
C GLN A 117 -6.67 10.54 -5.62
N GLY A 118 -6.36 11.68 -6.23
CA GLY A 118 -7.23 12.85 -6.19
C GLY A 118 -7.76 13.32 -7.54
N ASN A 119 -7.49 12.63 -8.63
CA ASN A 119 -7.97 12.95 -9.97
C ASN A 119 -9.42 12.44 -10.15
N PHE A 120 -10.37 13.17 -9.57
CA PHE A 120 -11.77 12.78 -9.62
C PHE A 120 -12.47 13.29 -10.88
N LEU A 121 -13.59 12.67 -11.19
CA LEU A 121 -14.45 12.98 -12.35
C LEU A 121 -15.88 13.14 -11.87
N LEU A 122 -16.68 13.82 -12.68
CA LEU A 122 -18.12 13.91 -12.48
C LEU A 122 -18.82 12.91 -13.40
N ASN A 123 -19.69 12.05 -12.85
CA ASN A 123 -20.49 11.14 -13.66
C ASN A 123 -21.79 11.80 -14.16
N ASN A 124 -22.54 11.09 -15.00
CA ASN A 124 -23.81 11.59 -15.56
C ASN A 124 -24.91 11.80 -14.51
N GLU A 125 -24.77 11.21 -13.33
CA GLU A 125 -25.71 11.35 -12.22
C GLU A 125 -25.34 12.52 -11.29
N GLY A 126 -24.22 13.20 -11.58
CA GLY A 126 -23.70 14.28 -10.75
C GLY A 126 -22.85 13.82 -9.56
N ASN A 127 -22.51 12.55 -9.45
CA ASN A 127 -21.64 12.06 -8.38
C ASN A 127 -20.17 12.27 -8.73
N ILE A 128 -19.38 12.63 -7.71
CA ILE A 128 -17.93 12.68 -7.83
C ILE A 128 -17.40 11.25 -7.75
N ILE A 129 -16.70 10.81 -8.79
CA ILE A 129 -16.16 9.45 -8.89
C ILE A 129 -14.66 9.46 -9.16
N THR A 130 -14.01 8.35 -8.84
CA THR A 130 -12.65 8.07 -9.31
C THR A 130 -12.67 7.62 -10.78
N PRO A 131 -11.55 7.64 -11.51
CA PRO A 131 -11.45 7.09 -12.87
C PRO A 131 -11.86 5.62 -12.97
N ASN A 132 -11.82 4.91 -11.85
CA ASN A 132 -12.21 3.50 -11.74
C ASN A 132 -13.71 3.28 -11.46
N GLY A 133 -14.49 4.38 -11.38
CA GLY A 133 -15.93 4.33 -11.14
C GLY A 133 -16.35 4.24 -9.67
N MET A 134 -15.42 4.36 -8.72
CA MET A 134 -15.74 4.42 -7.28
C MET A 134 -16.28 5.79 -6.90
N THR A 135 -17.32 5.84 -6.08
CA THR A 135 -17.95 7.09 -5.64
C THR A 135 -17.21 7.68 -4.44
N VAL A 136 -16.83 8.95 -4.52
CA VAL A 136 -16.20 9.68 -3.42
C VAL A 136 -17.20 9.92 -2.30
N GLN A 137 -16.80 9.58 -1.07
CA GLN A 137 -17.64 9.72 0.12
C GLN A 137 -17.37 11.04 0.82
N GLY A 138 -18.45 11.71 1.16
CA GLY A 138 -18.46 12.87 2.03
C GLY A 138 -19.02 12.55 3.42
N GLU A 139 -19.09 13.55 4.32
CA GLU A 139 -19.62 13.41 5.68
C GLU A 139 -21.05 12.86 5.72
N GLY A 140 -21.85 13.06 4.66
CA GLY A 140 -23.22 12.57 4.54
C GLY A 140 -23.43 11.41 3.57
N GLY A 141 -22.38 10.77 3.09
CA GLY A 141 -22.42 9.76 2.04
C GLY A 141 -21.89 10.27 0.69
N ALA A 142 -22.41 9.76 -0.43
CA ALA A 142 -21.99 10.19 -1.77
C ALA A 142 -22.25 11.69 -1.99
N ILE A 143 -21.26 12.38 -2.56
CA ILE A 143 -21.40 13.81 -2.89
C ILE A 143 -21.99 13.91 -4.29
N THR A 144 -23.22 14.46 -4.36
CA THR A 144 -23.94 14.64 -5.62
C THR A 144 -24.06 16.12 -5.95
N ILE A 145 -23.57 16.51 -7.10
CA ILE A 145 -23.65 17.87 -7.63
C ILE A 145 -24.94 18.00 -8.42
N PRO A 146 -25.78 19.03 -8.15
CA PRO A 146 -27.02 19.26 -8.90
C PRO A 146 -26.74 19.44 -10.41
N ALA A 147 -27.60 18.89 -11.27
CA ALA A 147 -27.43 18.94 -12.71
C ALA A 147 -27.50 20.37 -13.31
N ASP A 148 -28.08 21.31 -12.56
CA ASP A 148 -28.17 22.73 -12.90
C ASP A 148 -26.97 23.56 -12.44
N ALA A 149 -25.96 22.92 -11.84
CA ALA A 149 -24.76 23.60 -11.37
C ALA A 149 -23.96 24.20 -12.54
N ARG A 150 -23.83 25.52 -12.53
CA ARG A 150 -23.04 26.27 -13.53
C ARG A 150 -21.60 26.48 -13.10
N SER A 151 -21.36 26.47 -11.80
CA SER A 151 -20.03 26.60 -11.22
C SER A 151 -19.89 25.64 -10.06
N VAL A 152 -18.76 24.91 -10.03
CA VAL A 152 -18.39 24.03 -8.92
C VAL A 152 -17.02 24.45 -8.44
N THR A 153 -16.88 24.68 -7.15
CA THR A 153 -15.62 25.00 -6.49
C THR A 153 -15.46 24.17 -5.23
N ILE A 154 -14.23 23.79 -4.95
CA ILE A 154 -13.89 23.07 -3.72
C ILE A 154 -12.98 23.97 -2.89
N ASN A 155 -13.37 24.25 -1.67
CA ASN A 155 -12.58 25.08 -0.78
C ASN A 155 -11.49 24.28 -0.05
N ARG A 156 -10.61 24.99 0.69
CA ARG A 156 -9.50 24.37 1.44
C ARG A 156 -9.96 23.45 2.58
N THR A 157 -11.21 23.52 3.00
CA THR A 157 -11.79 22.64 4.03
C THR A 157 -12.48 21.42 3.43
N GLY A 158 -12.29 21.16 2.12
CA GLY A 158 -12.91 20.03 1.42
C GLY A 158 -14.41 20.18 1.14
N GLN A 159 -15.00 21.37 1.36
CA GLN A 159 -16.41 21.61 1.03
C GLN A 159 -16.56 21.82 -0.46
N VAL A 160 -17.48 21.07 -1.05
CA VAL A 160 -17.90 21.18 -2.44
C VAL A 160 -19.04 22.19 -2.51
N ILE A 161 -18.85 23.25 -3.27
CA ILE A 161 -19.78 24.37 -3.42
C ILE A 161 -20.24 24.38 -4.87
N ALA A 162 -21.55 24.23 -5.09
CA ALA A 162 -22.19 24.34 -6.39
C ALA A 162 -23.15 25.53 -6.38
N ASN A 163 -23.07 26.43 -7.35
CA ASN A 163 -23.90 27.64 -7.43
C ASN A 163 -23.93 28.47 -6.12
N ASN A 164 -22.81 28.56 -5.39
CA ASN A 164 -22.68 29.22 -4.08
C ASN A 164 -23.37 28.51 -2.88
N GLU A 165 -23.87 27.29 -3.09
CA GLU A 165 -24.43 26.45 -2.02
C GLU A 165 -23.50 25.29 -1.71
N ILE A 166 -23.35 24.94 -0.42
CA ILE A 166 -22.55 23.79 0.00
C ILE A 166 -23.37 22.53 -0.26
N VAL A 167 -22.91 21.68 -1.18
CA VAL A 167 -23.56 20.41 -1.52
C VAL A 167 -23.01 19.23 -0.73
N GLY A 168 -21.81 19.37 -0.16
CA GLY A 168 -21.20 18.34 0.67
C GLY A 168 -19.78 18.70 1.08
N ARG A 169 -19.18 17.86 1.90
CA ARG A 169 -17.75 17.94 2.25
C ARG A 169 -17.11 16.59 2.02
N VAL A 170 -15.95 16.57 1.37
CA VAL A 170 -15.16 15.36 1.15
C VAL A 170 -14.62 14.86 2.48
N SER A 171 -14.85 13.59 2.77
CA SER A 171 -14.35 12.94 3.98
C SER A 171 -12.91 12.48 3.80
N VAL A 172 -12.08 12.84 4.76
CA VAL A 172 -10.68 12.40 4.85
C VAL A 172 -10.51 11.61 6.13
N PHE A 173 -9.91 10.44 6.01
CA PHE A 173 -9.67 9.53 7.12
C PHE A 173 -8.19 9.33 7.36
N ASN A 174 -7.81 9.21 8.62
CA ASN A 174 -6.48 8.80 9.03
C ASN A 174 -6.55 7.42 9.69
N PHE A 175 -5.38 6.78 9.80
CA PHE A 175 -5.22 5.49 10.47
C PHE A 175 -4.11 5.60 11.51
N ALA A 176 -4.21 4.83 12.59
CA ALA A 176 -3.19 4.80 13.63
C ALA A 176 -1.84 4.34 13.04
N ASN A 177 -1.86 3.35 12.16
CA ASN A 177 -0.68 2.82 11.48
C ASN A 177 -0.93 2.68 9.97
N PRO A 178 -0.90 3.77 9.19
CA PRO A 178 -1.26 3.76 7.77
C PRO A 178 -0.33 2.90 6.91
N THR A 179 0.87 2.61 7.39
CA THR A 179 1.87 1.77 6.74
C THR A 179 1.39 0.33 6.51
N TYR A 180 0.47 -0.16 7.35
CA TYR A 180 -0.10 -1.51 7.27
C TYR A 180 -1.44 -1.57 6.52
N LEU A 181 -1.82 -0.51 5.81
CA LEU A 181 -2.95 -0.57 4.91
C LEU A 181 -2.64 -1.53 3.76
N ARG A 182 -3.59 -2.41 3.45
CA ARG A 182 -3.42 -3.36 2.36
C ARG A 182 -3.70 -2.69 1.02
N HIS A 183 -2.75 -2.81 0.09
CA HIS A 183 -2.95 -2.39 -1.28
C HIS A 183 -3.91 -3.33 -2.00
N GLU A 184 -4.98 -2.75 -2.50
CA GLU A 184 -5.89 -3.39 -3.45
C GLU A 184 -5.56 -2.96 -4.88
N ALA A 185 -6.25 -3.54 -5.86
CA ALA A 185 -6.08 -3.13 -7.25
C ALA A 185 -6.41 -1.63 -7.43
N ARG A 186 -5.77 -0.97 -8.40
CA ARG A 186 -6.12 0.39 -8.85
C ARG A 186 -5.92 1.51 -7.81
N ASN A 187 -4.83 1.45 -7.04
CA ASN A 187 -4.47 2.44 -6.01
C ASN A 187 -5.51 2.60 -4.88
N LEU A 188 -6.29 1.56 -4.63
CA LEU A 188 -7.18 1.48 -3.49
C LEU A 188 -6.45 0.84 -2.30
N LEU A 189 -6.88 1.24 -1.12
CA LEU A 189 -6.35 0.76 0.15
C LEU A 189 -7.51 0.22 0.99
N SER A 190 -7.31 -0.93 1.61
CA SER A 190 -8.25 -1.47 2.59
C SER A 190 -7.63 -1.53 3.99
N PRO A 191 -8.40 -1.27 5.04
CA PRO A 191 -7.91 -1.37 6.40
C PRO A 191 -7.58 -2.81 6.77
N THR A 192 -6.59 -2.98 7.64
CA THR A 192 -6.23 -4.25 8.27
C THR A 192 -6.33 -4.11 9.79
N GLU A 193 -6.29 -5.20 10.53
CA GLU A 193 -6.24 -5.16 12.00
C GLU A 193 -5.01 -4.37 12.50
N ALA A 194 -3.88 -4.45 11.77
CA ALA A 194 -2.64 -3.77 12.13
C ALA A 194 -2.69 -2.25 11.82
N SER A 195 -3.45 -1.82 10.80
CA SER A 195 -3.61 -0.40 10.46
C SER A 195 -4.47 0.35 11.48
N GLY A 196 -5.32 -0.35 12.21
CA GLY A 196 -6.35 0.23 13.06
C GLY A 196 -7.61 0.65 12.27
N GLU A 197 -8.60 1.13 13.01
CA GLU A 197 -9.85 1.63 12.41
C GLU A 197 -9.66 3.02 11.78
N PRO A 198 -10.46 3.35 10.75
CA PRO A 198 -10.43 4.66 10.12
C PRO A 198 -10.98 5.75 11.05
N GLU A 199 -10.20 6.79 11.29
CA GLU A 199 -10.60 7.97 12.07
C GLU A 199 -10.84 9.15 11.12
N ALA A 200 -12.04 9.74 11.14
CA ALA A 200 -12.36 10.91 10.33
C ALA A 200 -11.61 12.16 10.82
N ILE A 201 -11.00 12.89 9.90
CA ILE A 201 -10.35 14.17 10.20
C ILE A 201 -11.33 15.31 9.98
N GLU A 202 -11.89 15.88 11.04
CA GLU A 202 -12.89 16.97 10.96
C GLU A 202 -12.37 18.23 10.25
N ASN A 203 -11.09 18.55 10.39
CA ASN A 203 -10.46 19.75 9.82
C ASN A 203 -9.40 19.42 8.78
N ALA A 204 -9.68 18.42 7.92
CA ALA A 204 -8.80 18.10 6.83
C ALA A 204 -8.63 19.29 5.88
N ARG A 205 -7.39 19.56 5.47
CA ARG A 205 -7.11 20.57 4.45
C ARG A 205 -6.91 19.90 3.10
N VAL A 206 -7.58 20.45 2.11
CA VAL A 206 -7.55 19.94 0.74
C VAL A 206 -7.16 21.07 -0.21
N TRP A 207 -6.25 20.77 -1.14
CA TRP A 207 -5.91 21.67 -2.24
C TRP A 207 -6.75 21.27 -3.45
N SER A 208 -7.66 22.16 -3.87
CA SER A 208 -8.40 22.02 -5.12
C SER A 208 -7.55 22.49 -6.29
N GLY A 209 -7.70 21.85 -7.45
CA GLY A 209 -6.89 22.13 -8.62
C GLY A 209 -5.43 21.67 -8.49
N ALA A 210 -5.18 20.67 -7.69
CA ALA A 210 -3.86 20.09 -7.50
C ALA A 210 -3.94 18.57 -7.31
N LEU A 211 -2.89 17.87 -7.72
CA LEU A 211 -2.74 16.44 -7.54
C LEU A 211 -1.46 16.13 -6.76
N GLU A 212 -1.55 15.22 -5.84
CA GLU A 212 -0.36 14.62 -5.25
C GLU A 212 0.16 13.54 -6.21
N MET A 213 1.40 13.69 -6.66
CA MET A 213 2.08 12.71 -7.50
C MET A 213 2.61 11.55 -6.63
N SER A 214 2.99 10.47 -7.28
CA SER A 214 3.67 9.35 -6.62
C SER A 214 4.91 9.82 -5.86
N ASN A 215 5.21 9.19 -4.72
CA ASN A 215 6.47 9.38 -3.97
C ASN A 215 7.59 8.44 -4.45
N VAL A 216 7.41 7.78 -5.59
CA VAL A 216 8.40 6.88 -6.21
C VAL A 216 9.44 7.69 -6.97
N SER A 217 10.72 7.37 -6.77
CA SER A 217 11.82 7.89 -7.57
C SER A 217 12.19 6.88 -8.65
N VAL A 218 12.03 7.25 -9.92
CA VAL A 218 12.38 6.40 -11.08
C VAL A 218 13.82 5.90 -10.99
N VAL A 219 14.76 6.80 -10.68
CA VAL A 219 16.18 6.48 -10.63
C VAL A 219 16.50 5.48 -9.53
N GLU A 220 15.91 5.68 -8.34
CA GLU A 220 16.11 4.76 -7.22
C GLU A 220 15.52 3.38 -7.51
N GLU A 221 14.32 3.31 -8.06
CA GLU A 221 13.69 2.02 -8.37
C GLU A 221 14.42 1.30 -9.53
N MET A 222 14.96 2.03 -10.51
CA MET A 222 15.82 1.41 -11.55
C MET A 222 17.09 0.81 -10.97
N VAL A 223 17.75 1.50 -10.03
CA VAL A 223 18.95 0.96 -9.35
C VAL A 223 18.58 -0.29 -8.56
N ARG A 224 17.49 -0.25 -7.80
CA ARG A 224 16.98 -1.43 -7.05
C ARG A 224 16.62 -2.60 -7.96
N MET A 225 16.04 -2.31 -9.12
CA MET A 225 15.74 -3.34 -10.12
C MET A 225 17.00 -4.03 -10.61
N ILE A 226 18.06 -3.27 -10.95
CA ILE A 226 19.35 -3.81 -11.39
C ILE A 226 20.00 -4.64 -10.27
N GLU A 227 19.95 -4.18 -9.05
CA GLU A 227 20.45 -4.92 -7.88
C GLU A 227 19.70 -6.23 -7.69
N ALA A 228 18.36 -6.20 -7.71
CA ALA A 228 17.53 -7.40 -7.58
C ALA A 228 17.79 -8.41 -8.70
N GLN A 229 17.93 -7.94 -9.95
CA GLN A 229 18.28 -8.80 -11.08
C GLN A 229 19.65 -9.47 -10.92
N ARG A 230 20.67 -8.70 -10.50
CA ARG A 230 22.02 -9.26 -10.27
C ARG A 230 22.04 -10.33 -9.19
N VAL A 231 21.29 -10.10 -8.10
CA VAL A 231 21.17 -11.09 -7.02
C VAL A 231 20.44 -12.34 -7.50
N TYR A 232 19.37 -12.18 -8.29
CA TYR A 232 18.64 -13.30 -8.88
C TYR A 232 19.52 -14.12 -9.84
N GLU A 233 20.25 -13.46 -10.73
CA GLU A 233 21.20 -14.12 -11.65
C GLU A 233 22.32 -14.85 -10.89
N GLY A 234 22.83 -14.23 -9.83
CA GLY A 234 23.85 -14.87 -8.97
C GLY A 234 23.34 -16.12 -8.28
N ALA A 235 22.13 -16.06 -7.72
CA ALA A 235 21.48 -17.20 -7.07
C ALA A 235 21.17 -18.33 -8.07
N SER A 236 20.66 -17.99 -9.25
CA SER A 236 20.38 -18.96 -10.31
C SER A 236 21.65 -19.66 -10.78
N LYS A 237 22.75 -18.93 -10.96
CA LYS A 237 24.06 -19.50 -11.34
C LYS A 237 24.64 -20.40 -10.26
N ALA A 238 24.48 -20.05 -8.99
CA ALA A 238 24.91 -20.89 -7.88
C ALA A 238 24.13 -22.22 -7.84
N LEU A 239 22.81 -22.19 -8.07
CA LEU A 239 21.98 -23.39 -8.17
C LEU A 239 22.42 -24.29 -9.32
N MET A 240 22.64 -23.73 -10.52
CA MET A 240 23.15 -24.50 -11.70
C MET A 240 24.49 -25.15 -11.39
N THR A 241 25.40 -24.43 -10.73
CA THR A 241 26.73 -24.99 -10.36
C THR A 241 26.60 -26.13 -9.36
N HIS A 242 25.68 -26.01 -8.41
CA HIS A 242 25.39 -27.06 -7.43
C HIS A 242 24.80 -28.30 -8.10
N ASP A 243 23.89 -28.13 -9.06
CA ASP A 243 23.30 -29.24 -9.82
C ASP A 243 24.35 -29.97 -10.68
N GLU A 244 25.25 -29.24 -11.33
CA GLU A 244 26.37 -29.82 -12.06
C GLU A 244 27.32 -30.63 -11.16
N GLN A 245 27.66 -30.12 -9.96
CA GLN A 245 28.48 -30.82 -9.00
C GLN A 245 27.80 -32.09 -8.50
N THR A 246 26.50 -32.02 -8.18
CA THR A 246 25.72 -33.17 -7.74
C THR A 246 25.63 -34.23 -8.85
N SER A 247 25.41 -33.83 -10.10
CA SER A 247 25.40 -34.72 -11.25
C SER A 247 26.77 -35.43 -11.48
N LYS A 248 27.87 -34.69 -11.32
CA LYS A 248 29.22 -35.26 -11.40
C LYS A 248 29.50 -36.28 -10.30
N LEU A 249 29.03 -35.99 -9.07
CA LEU A 249 29.12 -36.92 -7.94
C LEU A 249 28.34 -38.21 -8.21
N ILE A 250 27.09 -38.12 -8.66
CA ILE A 250 26.25 -39.27 -8.98
C ILE A 250 26.90 -40.12 -10.06
N THR A 251 27.45 -39.50 -11.13
CA THR A 251 28.13 -40.21 -12.21
C THR A 251 29.44 -40.86 -11.77
N SER A 252 30.14 -40.28 -10.81
CA SER A 252 31.37 -40.89 -10.27
C SER A 252 31.07 -42.11 -9.40
N PHE A 253 30.02 -42.10 -8.61
CA PHE A 253 29.55 -43.24 -7.81
C PHE A 253 28.94 -44.36 -8.67
N SER A 254 28.37 -44.05 -9.82
CA SER A 254 27.77 -45.06 -10.73
C SER A 254 28.80 -45.81 -11.58
N ARG A 255 30.07 -45.38 -11.59
CA ARG A 255 31.16 -46.01 -12.38
C ARG A 255 32.14 -46.82 -11.55
N GLY A 256 32.00 -46.88 -10.24
CA GLY A 256 32.75 -47.74 -9.31
C GLY A 256 31.92 -48.93 -8.88
#